data_3b4657d1e451421f00757aabf24c6514
#
_entry.id   3b4657d1e451421f00757aabf24c6514
#
_cell.length_a   1.000
_cell.length_b   1.000
_cell.length_c   1.000
_cell.angle_alpha   90.00
_cell.angle_beta   90.00
_cell.angle_gamma   90.00
#
_symmetry.space_group_name_H-M   'P 1'
#
loop_
_entity.id
_entity.type
_entity.pdbx_description
1 polymer ?
#
loop_
_entity_poly.entity_id
_entity_poly.type
_entity_poly.pdbx_seq_one_letter_code
_entity_poly.pdbx_strand_id
1 'polypeptide(L)'
;MKKIIIIVFILFSSIYSQNNLFKSHPYGTLGTAESLTASTSAGDVDGDKDLDIIVANGRHWAQQNQIFFNDGKGFFRRSRSLGKEANTTYQIPMTDIDNDGDLDLIVANDRTENQIFKNDGNGNFIFDHYFGKNESNTRGLCIIDLNKDGYDDIVVANRKSQNYIYYNNSKGHFSKGQPFGNHDEATIKIASADLNQDGYLDLVLANRNSQHNRIYYGPDYNKFLILGSDEDETRGVAINDMNSDGILDIITVNIGAKNNIYFGDKSGNFNKLQSFWKFPWPVL
;
A
#
# COMPACT_ATOMS: atom_id res chain seq x y z
N MET A 1 -12.77 -31.51 45.21
CA MET A 1 -11.61 -31.80 44.36
C MET A 1 -11.93 -32.01 42.87
N LYS A 2 -13.14 -32.32 42.43
CA LYS A 2 -13.45 -32.51 40.98
C LYS A 2 -13.58 -31.26 40.13
N LYS A 3 -13.83 -30.07 40.72
CA LYS A 3 -14.01 -28.84 39.95
C LYS A 3 -12.70 -28.15 39.50
N ILE A 4 -11.57 -28.40 40.19
CA ILE A 4 -10.27 -27.76 39.87
C ILE A 4 -9.61 -28.44 38.65
N ILE A 5 -9.86 -29.76 38.46
CA ILE A 5 -9.28 -30.50 37.32
C ILE A 5 -9.90 -30.09 35.99
N ILE A 6 -11.18 -29.71 35.97
CA ILE A 6 -11.87 -29.28 34.74
C ILE A 6 -11.37 -27.91 34.26
N ILE A 7 -11.04 -26.99 35.17
CA ILE A 7 -10.52 -25.66 34.82
C ILE A 7 -9.10 -25.72 34.24
N VAL A 8 -8.27 -26.62 34.79
CA VAL A 8 -6.91 -26.86 34.29
C VAL A 8 -6.93 -27.50 32.90
N PHE A 9 -7.90 -28.38 32.60
CA PHE A 9 -8.02 -29.00 31.28
C PHE A 9 -8.51 -28.01 30.20
N ILE A 10 -9.38 -27.07 30.54
CA ILE A 10 -9.87 -26.01 29.63
C ILE A 10 -8.74 -25.01 29.34
N LEU A 11 -7.92 -24.65 30.32
CA LEU A 11 -6.74 -23.79 30.11
C LEU A 11 -5.65 -24.47 29.24
N PHE A 12 -5.44 -25.78 29.40
CA PHE A 12 -4.49 -26.51 28.54
C PHE A 12 -5.02 -26.69 27.12
N SER A 13 -6.32 -26.90 26.90
CA SER A 13 -6.88 -26.98 25.55
C SER A 13 -6.85 -25.62 24.81
N SER A 14 -6.98 -24.51 25.52
CA SER A 14 -6.88 -23.17 24.95
C SER A 14 -5.45 -22.82 24.52
N ILE A 15 -4.43 -23.30 25.26
CA ILE A 15 -3.03 -23.10 24.92
C ILE A 15 -2.61 -23.96 23.71
N TYR A 16 -3.14 -25.17 23.59
CA TYR A 16 -2.84 -26.06 22.45
C TYR A 16 -3.53 -25.61 21.14
N SER A 17 -4.66 -24.89 21.22
CA SER A 17 -5.37 -24.41 20.02
C SER A 17 -4.70 -23.22 19.36
N GLN A 18 -3.94 -22.41 20.11
CA GLN A 18 -3.24 -21.24 19.55
C GLN A 18 -1.95 -21.59 18.79
N ASN A 19 -1.36 -22.73 19.03
CA ASN A 19 -0.09 -23.13 18.40
C ASN A 19 -0.22 -23.70 16.98
N ASN A 20 -1.45 -23.81 16.43
CA ASN A 20 -1.69 -24.40 15.12
C ASN A 20 -2.36 -23.45 14.09
N LEU A 21 -2.57 -22.17 14.44
CA LEU A 21 -3.21 -21.19 13.55
C LEU A 21 -2.35 -20.84 12.32
N PHE A 22 -1.03 -20.92 12.45
CA PHE A 22 -0.10 -20.67 11.36
C PHE A 22 0.99 -21.74 11.35
N LYS A 23 0.91 -22.67 10.41
CA LYS A 23 1.99 -23.61 10.13
C LYS A 23 2.83 -23.09 8.98
N SER A 24 4.13 -22.89 9.19
CA SER A 24 5.05 -22.72 8.07
C SER A 24 5.05 -24.01 7.25
N HIS A 25 4.70 -23.91 5.97
CA HIS A 25 4.76 -25.03 5.04
C HIS A 25 6.13 -25.01 4.34
N PRO A 26 6.81 -26.15 4.14
CA PRO A 26 8.12 -26.17 3.48
C PRO A 26 8.08 -25.62 2.05
N TYR A 27 6.92 -25.53 1.42
CA TYR A 27 6.71 -24.94 0.10
C TYR A 27 6.02 -23.57 0.15
N GLY A 28 5.91 -22.95 1.32
CA GLY A 28 5.30 -21.62 1.52
C GLY A 28 6.27 -20.45 1.33
N THR A 29 7.50 -20.69 0.87
CA THR A 29 8.46 -19.64 0.57
C THR A 29 8.37 -19.29 -0.90
N LEU A 30 8.08 -18.02 -1.19
CA LEU A 30 8.03 -17.47 -2.54
C LEU A 30 9.36 -16.81 -2.91
N GLY A 31 9.85 -17.07 -4.12
CA GLY A 31 11.10 -16.50 -4.58
C GLY A 31 12.34 -17.23 -4.05
N THR A 32 13.46 -16.53 -4.03
CA THR A 32 14.76 -17.03 -3.56
C THR A 32 15.26 -16.24 -2.34
N ALA A 33 16.25 -16.77 -1.62
CA ALA A 33 16.87 -16.05 -0.50
C ALA A 33 17.56 -14.74 -0.92
N GLU A 34 17.83 -14.56 -2.22
CA GLU A 34 18.45 -13.35 -2.78
C GLU A 34 17.44 -12.32 -3.25
N SER A 35 16.13 -12.62 -3.18
CA SER A 35 15.08 -11.69 -3.59
C SER A 35 14.99 -10.51 -2.61
N LEU A 36 15.20 -9.30 -3.10
CA LEU A 36 15.07 -8.05 -2.34
C LEU A 36 13.64 -7.51 -2.48
N THR A 37 12.69 -8.23 -1.90
CA THR A 37 11.27 -7.89 -2.00
C THR A 37 10.94 -6.61 -1.23
N ALA A 38 10.23 -5.70 -1.87
CA ALA A 38 9.72 -4.46 -1.29
C ALA A 38 8.27 -4.60 -0.82
N SER A 39 7.42 -5.21 -1.63
CA SER A 39 6.00 -5.44 -1.32
C SER A 39 5.44 -6.63 -2.07
N THR A 40 4.25 -7.04 -1.65
CA THR A 40 3.44 -8.05 -2.34
C THR A 40 2.01 -7.54 -2.50
N SER A 41 1.33 -8.01 -3.54
CA SER A 41 -0.10 -7.82 -3.75
C SER A 41 -0.74 -9.18 -4.03
N ALA A 42 -2.02 -9.35 -3.69
CA ALA A 42 -2.74 -10.58 -3.91
C ALA A 42 -4.06 -10.30 -4.65
N GLY A 43 -4.38 -11.08 -5.68
CA GLY A 43 -5.60 -11.01 -6.47
C GLY A 43 -5.69 -12.18 -7.43
N ASP A 44 -6.90 -12.49 -7.89
CA ASP A 44 -7.13 -13.48 -8.95
C ASP A 44 -6.76 -12.85 -10.29
N VAL A 45 -5.60 -13.22 -10.83
CA VAL A 45 -5.11 -12.63 -12.09
C VAL A 45 -5.24 -13.55 -13.30
N ASP A 46 -5.63 -14.82 -13.12
CA ASP A 46 -5.84 -15.73 -14.23
C ASP A 46 -7.28 -16.28 -14.33
N GLY A 47 -8.20 -15.73 -13.53
CA GLY A 47 -9.64 -15.97 -13.61
C GLY A 47 -10.08 -17.32 -13.02
N ASP A 48 -9.20 -18.00 -12.27
CA ASP A 48 -9.48 -19.32 -11.70
C ASP A 48 -10.14 -19.26 -10.31
N LYS A 49 -10.33 -18.06 -9.75
CA LYS A 49 -10.93 -17.69 -8.45
C LYS A 49 -10.05 -17.96 -7.25
N ASP A 50 -8.79 -18.23 -7.45
CA ASP A 50 -7.80 -18.35 -6.41
C ASP A 50 -6.94 -17.08 -6.34
N LEU A 51 -6.47 -16.70 -5.15
CA LEU A 51 -5.64 -15.51 -5.04
C LEU A 51 -4.19 -15.83 -5.41
N ASP A 52 -3.70 -15.18 -6.44
CA ASP A 52 -2.31 -15.18 -6.87
C ASP A 52 -1.50 -14.11 -6.13
N ILE A 53 -0.18 -14.20 -6.20
CA ILE A 53 0.72 -13.25 -5.52
C ILE A 53 1.64 -12.59 -6.53
N ILE A 54 1.62 -11.26 -6.53
CA ILE A 54 2.55 -10.42 -7.27
C ILE A 54 3.62 -9.90 -6.32
N VAL A 55 4.88 -10.08 -6.68
CA VAL A 55 6.02 -9.70 -5.85
C VAL A 55 6.81 -8.58 -6.52
N ALA A 56 6.83 -7.42 -5.87
CA ALA A 56 7.66 -6.28 -6.25
C ALA A 56 9.07 -6.48 -5.69
N ASN A 57 10.03 -6.71 -6.55
CA ASN A 57 11.43 -6.95 -6.21
C ASN A 57 12.32 -5.75 -6.54
N GLY A 58 13.52 -5.73 -5.96
CA GLY A 58 14.53 -4.74 -6.30
C GLY A 58 14.58 -3.53 -5.36
N ARG A 59 14.17 -3.67 -4.09
CA ARG A 59 14.10 -2.58 -3.11
C ARG A 59 15.31 -1.62 -3.10
N HIS A 60 16.50 -2.06 -3.41
CA HIS A 60 17.71 -1.22 -3.48
C HIS A 60 18.56 -1.49 -4.71
N TRP A 61 18.36 -2.64 -5.35
CA TRP A 61 19.09 -3.11 -6.52
C TRP A 61 18.10 -3.68 -7.51
N ALA A 62 18.20 -3.31 -8.76
CA ALA A 62 17.27 -3.76 -9.79
C ALA A 62 17.13 -5.28 -9.84
N GLN A 63 15.92 -5.78 -9.72
CA GLN A 63 15.57 -7.20 -9.81
C GLN A 63 14.28 -7.39 -10.60
N GLN A 64 14.09 -8.60 -11.09
CA GLN A 64 12.90 -8.97 -11.83
C GLN A 64 11.71 -9.14 -10.88
N ASN A 65 10.59 -8.47 -11.18
CA ASN A 65 9.32 -8.71 -10.51
C ASN A 65 8.75 -10.08 -10.88
N GLN A 66 8.03 -10.72 -9.97
CA GLN A 66 7.53 -12.07 -10.13
C GLN A 66 6.03 -12.17 -9.89
N ILE A 67 5.39 -13.05 -10.64
CA ILE A 67 4.01 -13.48 -10.47
C ILE A 67 4.03 -14.93 -10.04
N PHE A 68 3.34 -15.27 -8.95
CA PHE A 68 3.19 -16.61 -8.43
C PHE A 68 1.71 -16.99 -8.47
N PHE A 69 1.40 -18.02 -9.24
CA PHE A 69 0.04 -18.51 -9.41
C PHE A 69 -0.29 -19.57 -8.38
N ASN A 70 -1.44 -19.42 -7.73
CA ASN A 70 -1.98 -20.37 -6.78
C ASN A 70 -2.57 -21.60 -7.52
N ASP A 71 -2.65 -22.73 -6.87
CA ASP A 71 -3.29 -23.96 -7.39
C ASP A 71 -4.61 -24.27 -6.66
N GLY A 72 -5.20 -23.29 -5.96
CA GLY A 72 -6.40 -23.42 -5.16
C GLY A 72 -6.20 -24.10 -3.80
N LYS A 73 -4.98 -24.48 -3.50
CA LYS A 73 -4.60 -25.15 -2.22
C LYS A 73 -3.52 -24.43 -1.47
N GLY A 74 -3.15 -23.21 -1.95
CA GLY A 74 -2.10 -22.41 -1.35
C GLY A 74 -0.69 -22.84 -1.78
N PHE A 75 -0.55 -23.58 -2.88
CA PHE A 75 0.75 -23.91 -3.46
C PHE A 75 1.02 -23.08 -4.71
N PHE A 76 2.16 -22.42 -4.75
CA PHE A 76 2.58 -21.51 -5.82
C PHE A 76 3.69 -22.17 -6.67
N ARG A 77 3.35 -23.25 -7.38
CA ARG A 77 4.32 -24.04 -8.18
C ARG A 77 4.61 -23.42 -9.53
N ARG A 78 3.70 -22.60 -10.03
CA ARG A 78 3.82 -21.87 -11.30
C ARG A 78 4.21 -20.44 -10.98
N SER A 79 5.25 -19.93 -11.63
CA SER A 79 5.64 -18.52 -11.54
C SER A 79 6.10 -17.99 -12.88
N ARG A 80 6.01 -16.68 -13.05
CA ARG A 80 6.49 -15.95 -14.24
C ARG A 80 7.15 -14.64 -13.81
N SER A 81 8.13 -14.21 -14.60
CA SER A 81 8.64 -12.85 -14.51
C SER A 81 7.64 -11.87 -15.12
N LEU A 82 7.46 -10.71 -14.48
CA LEU A 82 6.69 -9.60 -15.01
C LEU A 82 7.58 -8.76 -15.92
N GLY A 83 7.25 -8.74 -17.22
CA GLY A 83 8.03 -8.01 -18.22
C GLY A 83 9.42 -8.59 -18.44
N LYS A 84 10.29 -7.82 -19.08
CA LYS A 84 11.67 -8.24 -19.43
C LYS A 84 12.73 -7.52 -18.65
N GLU A 85 12.37 -6.40 -18.02
CA GLU A 85 13.31 -5.49 -17.36
C GLU A 85 13.41 -5.77 -15.86
N ALA A 86 14.61 -5.69 -15.34
CA ALA A 86 14.85 -5.64 -13.90
C ALA A 86 14.84 -4.18 -13.44
N ASN A 87 13.94 -3.83 -12.52
CA ASN A 87 13.79 -2.49 -12.00
C ASN A 87 13.93 -2.46 -10.47
N THR A 88 14.08 -1.28 -9.92
CA THR A 88 14.00 -1.06 -8.48
C THR A 88 12.55 -0.77 -8.12
N THR A 89 11.75 -1.83 -7.99
CA THR A 89 10.30 -1.72 -7.77
C THR A 89 9.97 -1.68 -6.28
N TYR A 90 9.07 -0.76 -5.87
CA TYR A 90 8.63 -0.62 -4.49
C TYR A 90 7.22 -1.11 -4.24
N GLN A 91 6.33 -1.01 -5.23
CA GLN A 91 4.95 -1.45 -5.11
C GLN A 91 4.39 -1.86 -6.47
N ILE A 92 3.50 -2.86 -6.49
CA ILE A 92 2.72 -3.26 -7.66
C ILE A 92 1.27 -3.47 -7.21
N PRO A 93 0.45 -2.41 -7.11
CA PRO A 93 -0.98 -2.57 -6.93
C PRO A 93 -1.64 -3.17 -8.18
N MET A 94 -2.83 -3.75 -7.97
CA MET A 94 -3.68 -4.31 -9.01
C MET A 94 -5.01 -3.57 -9.04
N THR A 95 -5.52 -3.32 -10.22
CA THR A 95 -6.87 -2.80 -10.48
C THR A 95 -7.26 -3.11 -11.91
N ASP A 96 -8.55 -3.18 -12.19
CA ASP A 96 -9.11 -3.19 -13.56
C ASP A 96 -9.06 -1.74 -14.09
N ILE A 97 -7.96 -1.41 -14.80
CA ILE A 97 -7.65 -0.01 -15.13
C ILE A 97 -8.40 0.50 -16.35
N ASP A 98 -8.91 -0.40 -17.20
CA ASP A 98 -9.67 -0.06 -18.40
C ASP A 98 -11.10 -0.62 -18.42
N ASN A 99 -11.54 -1.19 -17.29
CA ASN A 99 -12.88 -1.76 -17.05
C ASN A 99 -13.23 -2.88 -18.03
N ASP A 100 -12.24 -3.74 -18.35
CA ASP A 100 -12.46 -4.94 -19.15
C ASP A 100 -12.79 -6.19 -18.31
N GLY A 101 -12.70 -6.10 -17.00
CA GLY A 101 -13.02 -7.11 -15.99
C GLY A 101 -11.81 -7.86 -15.47
N ASP A 102 -10.61 -7.58 -15.96
CA ASP A 102 -9.37 -8.25 -15.60
C ASP A 102 -8.47 -7.35 -14.74
N LEU A 103 -7.75 -7.91 -13.76
CA LEU A 103 -6.84 -7.13 -12.93
C LEU A 103 -5.52 -6.84 -13.65
N ASP A 104 -5.23 -5.55 -13.85
CA ASP A 104 -4.00 -5.03 -14.41
C ASP A 104 -2.96 -4.72 -13.34
N LEU A 105 -1.70 -4.51 -13.73
CA LEU A 105 -0.60 -4.22 -12.82
C LEU A 105 0.00 -2.84 -13.06
N ILE A 106 0.11 -2.06 -11.98
CA ILE A 106 0.73 -0.74 -11.99
C ILE A 106 2.04 -0.81 -11.21
N VAL A 107 3.18 -0.65 -11.88
CA VAL A 107 4.50 -0.85 -11.31
C VAL A 107 5.12 0.47 -10.89
N ALA A 108 5.37 0.63 -9.58
CA ALA A 108 6.02 1.80 -8.99
C ALA A 108 7.55 1.60 -8.92
N ASN A 109 8.28 2.33 -9.74
CA ASN A 109 9.72 2.21 -9.86
C ASN A 109 10.49 3.39 -9.23
N ASP A 110 11.64 3.10 -8.65
CA ASP A 110 12.60 4.09 -8.15
C ASP A 110 13.62 4.41 -9.23
N ARG A 111 13.78 5.68 -9.55
CA ARG A 111 14.77 6.21 -10.51
C ARG A 111 14.56 5.81 -11.97
N THR A 112 13.41 5.23 -12.28
CA THR A 112 12.95 4.96 -13.65
C THR A 112 11.47 5.29 -13.76
N GLU A 113 10.93 5.31 -14.97
CA GLU A 113 9.49 5.49 -15.20
C GLU A 113 8.69 4.35 -14.59
N ASN A 114 7.50 4.65 -14.12
CA ASN A 114 6.52 3.66 -13.71
C ASN A 114 5.94 2.97 -14.95
N GLN A 115 5.40 1.78 -14.78
CA GLN A 115 4.93 0.95 -15.90
C GLN A 115 3.49 0.51 -15.67
N ILE A 116 2.73 0.39 -16.75
CA ILE A 116 1.42 -0.27 -16.80
C ILE A 116 1.57 -1.58 -17.58
N PHE A 117 1.04 -2.66 -17.02
CA PHE A 117 0.91 -3.94 -17.70
C PHE A 117 -0.57 -4.32 -17.70
N LYS A 118 -1.12 -4.55 -18.88
CA LYS A 118 -2.49 -5.05 -19.06
C LYS A 118 -2.53 -6.55 -19.06
N ASN A 119 -3.57 -7.09 -18.43
CA ASN A 119 -3.87 -8.50 -18.37
C ASN A 119 -4.76 -8.90 -19.56
N ASP A 120 -4.75 -10.17 -19.93
CA ASP A 120 -5.68 -10.75 -20.91
C ASP A 120 -6.71 -11.70 -20.25
N GLY A 121 -6.89 -11.59 -18.92
CA GLY A 121 -7.76 -12.43 -18.11
C GLY A 121 -7.24 -13.86 -17.85
N ASN A 122 -6.06 -14.20 -18.34
CA ASN A 122 -5.44 -15.51 -18.15
C ASN A 122 -4.07 -15.41 -17.45
N GLY A 123 -3.79 -14.29 -16.78
CA GLY A 123 -2.52 -14.01 -16.12
C GLY A 123 -1.37 -13.73 -17.09
N ASN A 124 -1.65 -13.39 -18.36
CA ASN A 124 -0.64 -12.94 -19.29
C ASN A 124 -0.61 -11.42 -19.33
N PHE A 125 0.45 -10.85 -18.74
CA PHE A 125 0.61 -9.41 -18.65
C PHE A 125 1.45 -8.89 -19.80
N ILE A 126 0.89 -7.93 -20.54
CA ILE A 126 1.51 -7.27 -21.68
C ILE A 126 1.86 -5.84 -21.26
N PHE A 127 3.13 -5.45 -21.44
CA PHE A 127 3.53 -4.05 -21.24
C PHE A 127 2.72 -3.14 -22.16
N ASP A 128 2.06 -2.15 -21.57
CA ASP A 128 1.22 -1.19 -22.30
C ASP A 128 1.99 0.14 -22.49
N HIS A 129 2.29 0.86 -21.43
CA HIS A 129 3.04 2.12 -21.51
C HIS A 129 3.75 2.50 -20.22
N TYR A 130 4.63 3.50 -20.32
CA TYR A 130 5.25 4.16 -19.19
C TYR A 130 4.45 5.37 -18.75
N PHE A 131 4.50 5.68 -17.46
CA PHE A 131 3.98 6.93 -16.92
C PHE A 131 4.90 7.48 -15.84
N GLY A 132 4.73 8.77 -15.52
CA GLY A 132 5.61 9.45 -14.59
C GLY A 132 6.77 10.15 -15.30
N LYS A 133 7.79 10.49 -14.55
CA LYS A 133 9.01 11.10 -15.05
C LYS A 133 10.16 10.16 -14.86
N ASN A 134 11.10 10.15 -15.81
CA ASN A 134 12.42 9.59 -15.61
C ASN A 134 13.04 10.16 -14.32
N GLU A 135 13.73 9.32 -13.58
CA GLU A 135 14.40 9.67 -12.31
C GLU A 135 13.47 9.99 -11.14
N SER A 136 12.16 9.74 -11.24
CA SER A 136 11.26 9.84 -10.10
C SER A 136 11.62 8.79 -9.03
N ASN A 137 11.62 9.21 -7.78
CA ASN A 137 11.86 8.30 -6.66
C ASN A 137 10.53 7.75 -6.15
N THR A 138 9.79 7.01 -6.99
CA THR A 138 8.47 6.49 -6.59
C THR A 138 8.61 5.46 -5.48
N ARG A 139 7.84 5.63 -4.40
CA ARG A 139 7.82 4.76 -3.22
C ARG A 139 6.49 4.10 -2.98
N GLY A 140 5.42 4.72 -3.43
CA GLY A 140 4.07 4.19 -3.26
C GLY A 140 3.11 4.73 -4.28
N LEU A 141 2.04 3.98 -4.46
CA LEU A 141 0.89 4.36 -5.27
C LEU A 141 -0.37 4.27 -4.40
N CYS A 142 -1.31 5.18 -4.63
CA CYS A 142 -2.67 5.05 -4.17
C CYS A 142 -3.55 5.00 -5.42
N ILE A 143 -4.33 3.93 -5.56
CA ILE A 143 -5.21 3.69 -6.70
C ILE A 143 -6.63 3.90 -6.21
N ILE A 144 -7.34 4.83 -6.81
CA ILE A 144 -8.68 5.23 -6.37
C ILE A 144 -9.32 6.18 -7.37
N ASP A 145 -10.63 6.10 -7.57
CA ASP A 145 -11.41 7.05 -8.35
C ASP A 145 -11.55 8.39 -7.59
N LEU A 146 -10.64 9.33 -7.86
CA LEU A 146 -10.59 10.64 -7.19
C LEU A 146 -11.65 11.62 -7.68
N ASN A 147 -11.99 11.55 -8.95
CA ASN A 147 -12.90 12.48 -9.61
C ASN A 147 -14.33 11.96 -9.72
N LYS A 148 -14.58 10.71 -9.27
CA LYS A 148 -15.86 10.01 -9.27
C LYS A 148 -16.44 9.80 -10.67
N ASP A 149 -15.58 9.52 -11.64
CA ASP A 149 -15.98 9.21 -13.01
C ASP A 149 -16.15 7.70 -13.27
N GLY A 150 -15.86 6.86 -12.26
CA GLY A 150 -15.99 5.42 -12.30
C GLY A 150 -14.72 4.69 -12.76
N TYR A 151 -13.61 5.41 -12.92
CA TYR A 151 -12.31 4.85 -13.30
C TYR A 151 -11.25 5.17 -12.24
N ASP A 152 -10.46 4.17 -11.89
CA ASP A 152 -9.38 4.36 -10.93
C ASP A 152 -8.28 5.28 -11.46
N ASP A 153 -7.95 6.32 -10.69
CA ASP A 153 -6.84 7.22 -10.90
C ASP A 153 -5.59 6.76 -10.16
N ILE A 154 -4.43 7.29 -10.53
CA ILE A 154 -3.16 6.97 -9.87
C ILE A 154 -2.61 8.18 -9.14
N VAL A 155 -2.46 8.08 -7.82
CA VAL A 155 -1.72 9.05 -7.00
C VAL A 155 -0.32 8.50 -6.72
N VAL A 156 0.70 9.23 -7.13
CA VAL A 156 2.11 8.83 -7.04
C VAL A 156 2.78 9.51 -5.87
N ALA A 157 3.25 8.69 -4.92
CA ALA A 157 4.07 9.12 -3.80
C ALA A 157 5.55 9.05 -4.18
N ASN A 158 6.21 10.20 -4.27
CA ASN A 158 7.61 10.33 -4.58
C ASN A 158 8.41 10.77 -3.35
N ARG A 159 9.57 10.16 -3.14
CA ARG A 159 10.47 10.53 -2.05
C ARG A 159 11.46 11.59 -2.49
N LYS A 160 11.40 12.79 -1.88
CA LYS A 160 12.25 13.94 -2.19
C LYS A 160 12.11 14.41 -3.65
N SER A 161 10.92 14.29 -4.18
CA SER A 161 10.53 14.85 -5.47
C SER A 161 9.02 15.07 -5.52
N GLN A 162 8.55 15.78 -6.52
CA GLN A 162 7.15 16.16 -6.70
C GLN A 162 6.23 14.93 -6.72
N ASN A 163 5.15 14.96 -5.94
CA ASN A 163 4.05 14.02 -6.03
C ASN A 163 3.10 14.39 -7.19
N TYR A 164 2.43 13.40 -7.78
CA TYR A 164 1.56 13.61 -8.94
C TYR A 164 0.27 12.83 -8.83
N ILE A 165 -0.79 13.38 -9.42
CA ILE A 165 -2.05 12.71 -9.70
C ILE A 165 -2.14 12.50 -11.21
N TYR A 166 -2.47 11.30 -11.64
CA TYR A 166 -2.72 10.92 -13.03
C TYR A 166 -4.16 10.46 -13.14
N TYR A 167 -5.01 11.29 -13.76
CA TYR A 167 -6.40 10.96 -13.99
C TYR A 167 -6.54 10.00 -15.16
N ASN A 168 -7.32 8.94 -14.96
CA ASN A 168 -7.63 7.95 -15.99
C ASN A 168 -8.64 8.53 -17.00
N ASN A 169 -8.45 8.26 -18.26
CA ASN A 169 -9.36 8.72 -19.32
C ASN A 169 -10.35 7.65 -19.80
N SER A 170 -10.68 6.71 -18.92
CA SER A 170 -11.59 5.60 -19.17
C SER A 170 -11.08 4.44 -20.04
N LYS A 171 -9.78 4.40 -20.39
CA LYS A 171 -9.17 3.36 -21.22
C LYS A 171 -7.80 2.90 -20.71
N GLY A 172 -7.52 3.16 -19.42
CA GLY A 172 -6.21 2.86 -18.87
C GLY A 172 -5.09 3.80 -19.36
N HIS A 173 -5.42 4.87 -20.09
CA HIS A 173 -4.47 5.91 -20.47
C HIS A 173 -4.66 7.14 -19.59
N PHE A 174 -3.57 7.66 -19.08
CA PHE A 174 -3.59 8.71 -18.09
C PHE A 174 -3.35 10.09 -18.68
N SER A 175 -3.97 11.09 -18.06
CA SER A 175 -3.69 12.50 -18.34
C SER A 175 -2.22 12.84 -18.04
N LYS A 176 -1.78 14.02 -18.49
CA LYS A 176 -0.50 14.57 -18.02
C LYS A 176 -0.58 14.73 -16.49
N GLY A 177 0.41 14.19 -15.77
CA GLY A 177 0.43 14.23 -14.31
C GLY A 177 0.25 15.65 -13.75
N GLN A 178 -0.75 15.80 -12.87
CA GLN A 178 -1.00 17.02 -12.11
C GLN A 178 -0.13 17.00 -10.84
N PRO A 179 0.78 17.97 -10.66
CA PRO A 179 1.58 18.05 -9.46
C PRO A 179 0.71 18.47 -8.27
N PHE A 180 0.96 17.93 -7.10
CA PHE A 180 0.38 18.39 -5.83
C PHE A 180 1.39 18.29 -4.70
N GLY A 181 1.15 19.03 -3.63
CA GLY A 181 2.06 19.10 -2.49
C GLY A 181 3.36 19.87 -2.80
N ASN A 182 4.32 19.79 -1.88
CA ASN A 182 5.61 20.42 -2.07
C ASN A 182 6.51 19.57 -2.98
N HIS A 183 7.38 20.23 -3.74
CA HIS A 183 8.23 19.56 -4.74
C HIS A 183 9.32 18.66 -4.15
N ASP A 184 9.60 18.74 -2.85
CA ASP A 184 10.66 18.02 -2.15
C ASP A 184 10.13 17.12 -1.02
N GLU A 185 8.83 16.85 -1.00
CA GLU A 185 8.25 15.96 0.00
C GLU A 185 8.86 14.56 -0.06
N ALA A 186 9.19 14.03 1.12
CA ALA A 186 9.74 12.69 1.22
C ALA A 186 8.63 11.65 1.44
N THR A 187 7.65 11.65 0.56
CA THR A 187 6.46 10.80 0.67
C THR A 187 6.79 9.33 0.40
N ILE A 188 6.32 8.46 1.29
CA ILE A 188 6.53 7.01 1.21
C ILE A 188 5.23 6.27 0.91
N LYS A 189 4.12 6.74 1.48
CA LYS A 189 2.80 6.13 1.32
C LYS A 189 1.74 7.22 1.30
N ILE A 190 0.67 6.96 0.58
CA ILE A 190 -0.54 7.79 0.55
C ILE A 190 -1.73 6.91 0.88
N ALA A 191 -2.65 7.43 1.69
CA ALA A 191 -3.99 6.88 1.88
C ALA A 191 -5.01 7.97 1.53
N SER A 192 -6.21 7.57 1.12
CA SER A 192 -7.27 8.48 0.71
C SER A 192 -8.59 8.15 1.37
N ALA A 193 -9.31 9.17 1.79
CA ALA A 193 -10.69 9.13 2.26
C ALA A 193 -11.27 10.54 2.29
N ASP A 194 -12.60 10.67 2.33
CA ASP A 194 -13.28 11.94 2.62
C ASP A 194 -13.23 12.20 4.13
N LEU A 195 -12.23 12.95 4.57
CA LEU A 195 -11.93 13.17 6.00
C LEU A 195 -12.71 14.33 6.61
N ASN A 196 -13.16 15.27 5.78
CA ASN A 196 -13.89 16.46 6.20
C ASN A 196 -15.38 16.39 5.84
N GLN A 197 -15.84 15.29 5.23
CA GLN A 197 -17.21 15.02 4.81
C GLN A 197 -17.77 16.06 3.82
N ASP A 198 -16.91 16.62 2.95
CA ASP A 198 -17.31 17.56 1.90
C ASP A 198 -17.68 16.85 0.59
N GLY A 199 -17.52 15.54 0.55
CA GLY A 199 -17.84 14.70 -0.59
C GLY A 199 -16.67 14.50 -1.55
N TYR A 200 -15.49 15.06 -1.32
CA TYR A 200 -14.28 14.82 -2.09
C TYR A 200 -13.29 13.98 -1.29
N LEU A 201 -12.49 13.20 -2.00
CA LEU A 201 -11.45 12.40 -1.34
C LEU A 201 -10.23 13.28 -1.02
N ASP A 202 -9.75 13.17 0.21
CA ASP A 202 -8.54 13.80 0.70
C ASP A 202 -7.36 12.83 0.63
N LEU A 203 -6.14 13.35 0.61
CA LEU A 203 -4.90 12.57 0.53
C LEU A 203 -4.07 12.75 1.80
N VAL A 204 -3.82 11.66 2.52
CA VAL A 204 -2.94 11.65 3.70
C VAL A 204 -1.57 11.13 3.30
N LEU A 205 -0.55 11.97 3.45
CA LEU A 205 0.82 11.67 3.08
C LEU A 205 1.64 11.25 4.30
N ALA A 206 2.21 10.06 4.23
CA ALA A 206 3.21 9.56 5.18
C ALA A 206 4.60 9.99 4.71
N ASN A 207 5.20 10.97 5.39
CA ASN A 207 6.48 11.56 5.02
C ASN A 207 7.62 11.08 5.92
N ARG A 208 8.82 11.09 5.37
CA ARG A 208 10.09 10.76 6.01
C ARG A 208 11.05 11.94 6.01
N ASN A 209 12.29 11.68 6.46
CA ASN A 209 13.38 12.65 6.43
C ASN A 209 13.06 13.91 7.24
N SER A 210 12.53 13.71 8.45
CA SER A 210 12.14 14.79 9.37
C SER A 210 11.17 15.78 8.72
N GLN A 211 10.22 15.27 7.94
CA GLN A 211 9.13 16.06 7.36
C GLN A 211 7.80 15.64 7.96
N HIS A 212 6.95 16.62 8.25
CA HIS A 212 5.61 16.39 8.77
C HIS A 212 4.75 15.58 7.80
N ASN A 213 3.92 14.71 8.34
CA ASN A 213 2.80 14.14 7.60
C ASN A 213 1.80 15.23 7.27
N ARG A 214 1.06 15.10 6.18
CA ARG A 214 0.11 16.11 5.72
C ARG A 214 -1.17 15.47 5.21
N ILE A 215 -2.26 16.21 5.38
CA ILE A 215 -3.55 15.93 4.73
C ILE A 215 -3.74 17.01 3.68
N TYR A 216 -3.83 16.63 2.39
CA TYR A 216 -4.21 17.52 1.31
C TYR A 216 -5.68 17.32 0.99
N TYR A 217 -6.46 18.41 1.05
CA TYR A 217 -7.90 18.37 0.85
C TYR A 217 -8.27 18.44 -0.63
N GLY A 218 -9.21 17.56 -1.03
CA GLY A 218 -9.79 17.56 -2.36
C GLY A 218 -10.72 18.77 -2.60
N PRO A 219 -11.17 18.99 -3.85
CA PRO A 219 -10.72 18.32 -5.08
C PRO A 219 -9.40 18.88 -5.66
N ASP A 220 -8.95 20.05 -5.21
CA ASP A 220 -7.84 20.79 -5.82
C ASP A 220 -6.47 20.44 -5.22
N TYR A 221 -6.43 19.86 -4.02
CA TYR A 221 -5.21 19.50 -3.25
C TYR A 221 -4.26 20.69 -3.02
N ASN A 222 -4.79 21.91 -3.01
CA ASN A 222 -4.04 23.14 -2.75
C ASN A 222 -4.00 23.54 -1.28
N LYS A 223 -4.95 23.03 -0.48
CA LYS A 223 -5.02 23.25 0.97
C LYS A 223 -4.53 22.00 1.70
N PHE A 224 -3.80 22.22 2.77
CA PHE A 224 -3.33 21.10 3.58
C PHE A 224 -3.38 21.39 5.08
N LEU A 225 -3.43 20.32 5.87
CA LEU A 225 -3.26 20.32 7.31
C LEU A 225 -1.97 19.54 7.64
N ILE A 226 -1.17 20.05 8.57
CA ILE A 226 -0.05 19.31 9.16
C ILE A 226 -0.63 18.33 10.17
N LEU A 227 -0.30 17.05 10.01
CA LEU A 227 -0.75 16.00 10.89
C LEU A 227 0.27 15.78 12.01
N GLY A 228 -0.14 16.09 13.22
CA GLY A 228 0.72 15.99 14.40
C GLY A 228 1.71 17.15 14.54
N SER A 229 2.56 17.06 15.54
CA SER A 229 3.60 18.05 15.85
C SER A 229 5.03 17.51 15.67
N ASP A 230 5.15 16.20 15.51
CA ASP A 230 6.44 15.51 15.48
C ASP A 230 6.86 15.18 14.05
N GLU A 231 8.13 15.42 13.76
CA GLU A 231 8.74 15.06 12.47
C GLU A 231 9.18 13.59 12.51
N ASP A 232 8.21 12.69 12.42
CA ASP A 232 8.46 11.25 12.50
C ASP A 232 9.01 10.69 11.18
N GLU A 233 9.77 9.59 11.26
CA GLU A 233 10.17 8.79 10.10
C GLU A 233 9.03 7.84 9.70
N THR A 234 7.93 8.39 9.17
CA THR A 234 6.71 7.62 8.90
C THR A 234 6.90 6.65 7.74
N ARG A 235 6.48 5.41 7.92
CA ARG A 235 6.57 4.33 6.93
C ARG A 235 5.25 3.92 6.33
N GLY A 236 4.18 4.16 7.05
CA GLY A 236 2.85 3.76 6.62
C GLY A 236 1.78 4.64 7.22
N VAL A 237 0.68 4.73 6.50
CA VAL A 237 -0.55 5.40 6.93
C VAL A 237 -1.74 4.52 6.57
N ALA A 238 -2.74 4.51 7.45
CA ALA A 238 -4.03 3.88 7.23
C ALA A 238 -5.13 4.81 7.79
N ILE A 239 -6.34 4.66 7.26
CA ILE A 239 -7.50 5.43 7.67
C ILE A 239 -8.62 4.45 8.03
N ASN A 240 -9.21 4.58 9.20
CA ASN A 240 -10.38 3.83 9.64
C ASN A 240 -11.00 4.50 10.88
N ASP A 241 -12.25 4.20 11.19
CA ASP A 241 -12.88 4.56 12.47
C ASP A 241 -12.38 3.58 13.55
N MET A 242 -11.43 4.05 14.38
CA MET A 242 -10.76 3.23 15.39
C MET A 242 -11.49 3.19 16.73
N ASN A 243 -12.36 4.15 16.98
CA ASN A 243 -13.08 4.29 18.24
C ASN A 243 -14.60 4.01 18.11
N SER A 244 -15.07 3.70 16.90
CA SER A 244 -16.45 3.42 16.56
C SER A 244 -17.41 4.61 16.82
N ASP A 245 -16.93 5.84 16.60
CA ASP A 245 -17.75 7.06 16.73
C ASP A 245 -18.35 7.54 15.39
N GLY A 246 -18.07 6.83 14.30
CA GLY A 246 -18.54 7.12 12.95
C GLY A 246 -17.72 8.16 12.21
N ILE A 247 -16.57 8.56 12.76
CA ILE A 247 -15.63 9.52 12.16
C ILE A 247 -14.33 8.77 11.83
N LEU A 248 -13.72 9.12 10.70
CA LEU A 248 -12.47 8.49 10.29
C LEU A 248 -11.29 9.01 11.08
N ASP A 249 -10.43 8.09 11.53
CA ASP A 249 -9.19 8.34 12.24
C ASP A 249 -8.00 8.01 11.33
N ILE A 250 -6.84 8.59 11.63
CA ILE A 250 -5.62 8.36 10.88
C ILE A 250 -4.61 7.64 11.77
N ILE A 251 -4.04 6.55 11.26
CA ILE A 251 -3.02 5.75 11.93
C ILE A 251 -1.71 5.95 11.19
N THR A 252 -0.63 6.31 11.90
CA THR A 252 0.72 6.36 11.33
C THR A 252 1.65 5.36 12.00
N VAL A 253 2.49 4.72 11.17
CA VAL A 253 3.52 3.76 11.63
C VAL A 253 4.89 4.37 11.36
N ASN A 254 5.69 4.49 12.43
CA ASN A 254 6.94 5.24 12.43
C ASN A 254 8.15 4.35 12.73
N ILE A 255 9.32 4.70 12.21
CA ILE A 255 10.60 4.07 12.58
C ILE A 255 11.32 4.96 13.60
N GLY A 256 11.75 4.35 14.70
CA GLY A 256 12.49 5.06 15.74
C GLY A 256 11.64 5.97 16.63
N ALA A 257 10.34 6.11 16.33
CA ALA A 257 9.38 6.89 17.08
C ALA A 257 8.13 6.07 17.41
N LYS A 258 7.20 6.65 18.20
CA LYS A 258 5.93 6.01 18.52
C LYS A 258 5.03 5.98 17.29
N ASN A 259 4.24 4.92 17.16
CA ASN A 259 3.12 4.90 16.25
C ASN A 259 1.97 5.72 16.84
N ASN A 260 1.18 6.36 16.00
CA ASN A 260 0.16 7.30 16.44
C ASN A 260 -1.20 6.99 15.83
N ILE A 261 -2.25 7.24 16.60
CA ILE A 261 -3.63 7.35 16.11
C ILE A 261 -4.05 8.80 16.32
N TYR A 262 -4.43 9.46 15.27
CA TYR A 262 -5.00 10.80 15.29
C TYR A 262 -6.50 10.66 15.12
N PHE A 263 -7.25 10.90 16.19
CA PHE A 263 -8.70 10.81 16.18
C PHE A 263 -9.31 12.03 15.48
N GLY A 264 -10.16 11.74 14.50
CA GLY A 264 -10.94 12.76 13.82
C GLY A 264 -12.05 13.34 14.69
N ASP A 265 -12.52 14.53 14.35
CA ASP A 265 -13.72 15.12 14.89
C ASP A 265 -14.67 15.56 13.76
N LYS A 266 -15.93 15.92 14.11
CA LYS A 266 -16.96 16.35 13.14
C LYS A 266 -16.60 17.62 12.35
N SER A 267 -15.54 18.32 12.74
CA SER A 267 -15.04 19.51 12.06
C SER A 267 -13.84 19.22 11.15
N GLY A 268 -13.48 17.95 10.96
CA GLY A 268 -12.35 17.53 10.16
C GLY A 268 -10.97 17.82 10.80
N ASN A 269 -10.93 18.01 12.13
CA ASN A 269 -9.67 18.17 12.85
C ASN A 269 -9.17 16.85 13.41
N PHE A 270 -7.83 16.73 13.54
CA PHE A 270 -7.13 15.55 14.03
C PHE A 270 -6.24 15.92 15.23
N ASN A 271 -6.83 16.57 16.24
CA ASN A 271 -6.10 17.15 17.38
C ASN A 271 -5.89 16.16 18.54
N LYS A 272 -6.71 15.12 18.62
CA LYS A 272 -6.61 14.13 19.69
C LYS A 272 -5.65 13.02 19.28
N LEU A 273 -4.50 12.96 19.94
CA LEU A 273 -3.46 11.99 19.66
C LEU A 273 -3.41 10.90 20.72
N GLN A 274 -3.39 9.64 20.26
CA GLN A 274 -3.03 8.50 21.09
C GLN A 274 -1.78 7.84 20.49
N SER A 275 -0.69 7.84 21.23
CA SER A 275 0.51 7.11 20.85
C SER A 275 0.49 5.69 21.40
N PHE A 276 0.86 4.72 20.59
CA PHE A 276 0.95 3.35 20.98
C PHE A 276 2.30 2.75 20.57
N TRP A 277 2.83 1.88 21.42
CA TRP A 277 4.06 1.12 21.26
C TRP A 277 5.34 1.96 21.08
N LYS A 278 6.17 1.90 22.10
CA LYS A 278 7.60 2.07 22.00
C LYS A 278 8.21 0.68 22.18
N PHE A 279 8.74 0.06 21.12
CA PHE A 279 9.56 -1.13 21.30
C PHE A 279 10.80 -0.77 22.12
N PRO A 280 11.03 -1.44 23.24
CA PRO A 280 12.32 -1.37 23.88
C PRO A 280 13.27 -2.37 23.19
N TRP A 281 13.70 -2.07 21.96
CA TRP A 281 14.88 -2.76 21.49
C TRP A 281 16.10 -2.07 22.07
N PRO A 282 16.98 -2.79 22.79
CA PRO A 282 18.27 -2.24 23.07
C PRO A 282 18.97 -1.99 21.74
N VAL A 283 19.45 -0.77 21.55
CA VAL A 283 20.38 -0.46 20.46
C VAL A 283 21.62 -1.30 20.76
N LEU A 284 21.86 -2.36 19.96
CA LEU A 284 23.11 -3.08 19.92
C LEU A 284 24.11 -2.29 19.08
#